data_12147fafe72096229d4ecdfdef2750a1
#
_entry.id   12147fafe72096229d4ecdfdef2750a1
#
_cell.length_a   1.000
_cell.length_b   1.000
_cell.length_c   1.000
_cell.angle_alpha   90.00
_cell.angle_beta   90.00
_cell.angle_gamma   90.00
#
_symmetry.space_group_name_H-M   'P 1'
#
loop_
_entity.id
_entity.type
_entity.pdbx_description
1 polymer ?
#
loop_
_entity_poly.entity_id
_entity_poly.type
_entity_poly.pdbx_seq_one_letter_code
_entity_poly.pdbx_strand_id
1 'polypeptide(L)'
;MCRGRGAFGHSELSLVPERESFGRGAQPQRVASATIVRTVIPTGDITPVAAFAALRHRPGAAFLFESVAHDENRDRWTFLGCGGIPVVEWSFGGDPGDPYDELRRALIAREASSFEDAPPFVSGLVGFLSYETAHLIEPRVPVLSSPDGFPDALFVRCEVIVAFDHLLEVVHVITEATTEPPGDLDSSYARAARSIESVVAEIRSAFDPSTSEGRRASGQASVVVEPERPAAEYESAVARAKEYIAAGDCQQVVISQRFRAELAIDPFAIYQELRLLNPSPYLFYFEHDGRALVGSSPEALARIRDRELLVRPIAGTRPRGTRPADDEEMIAELLADPKEAAEHVMLVDLARNDVGRVAEIGTVGVDLFRAVEKYSHVMHIVSQVRGHLLPHVSTIDALRAVFPAGTVTGAPKVRAMEIIAELEERGRGPYAGCIGYLGDDGNMDMAIVIRTLLCSGGALTVQAGAGIVHNSEPVMEQAETVHKAKALLAAVFRAQCRPGAGGGGR
;
A
#
# COMPACT_ATOMS: atom_id res chain seq x y z
N MET A 1 30.16 43.14 26.58
CA MET A 1 31.39 42.45 27.03
C MET A 1 31.09 40.99 27.25
N CYS A 2 31.93 40.11 26.67
CA CYS A 2 32.15 38.67 26.87
C CYS A 2 30.99 37.74 26.51
N ARG A 3 31.01 37.13 25.32
CA ARG A 3 31.73 35.93 24.84
C ARG A 3 31.47 34.67 25.67
N GLY A 4 30.80 33.72 25.05
CA GLY A 4 30.73 32.33 25.43
C GLY A 4 30.20 31.50 24.26
N ARG A 5 31.08 31.17 23.28
CA ARG A 5 30.79 30.12 22.29
C ARG A 5 31.06 28.81 22.99
N GLY A 6 30.00 28.06 23.27
CA GLY A 6 30.10 26.65 23.65
C GLY A 6 30.21 25.81 22.36
N ALA A 7 31.36 25.18 22.16
CA ALA A 7 31.55 24.15 21.15
C ALA A 7 30.68 22.95 21.47
N PHE A 8 29.74 22.62 20.58
CA PHE A 8 29.11 21.29 20.57
C PHE A 8 30.15 20.27 20.19
N GLY A 9 30.60 19.50 21.18
CA GLY A 9 31.44 18.36 20.96
C GLY A 9 30.69 17.34 20.11
N HIS A 10 31.34 16.87 19.03
CA HIS A 10 30.96 15.65 18.34
C HIS A 10 31.07 14.49 19.34
N SER A 11 29.96 14.13 19.99
CA SER A 11 29.87 12.85 20.66
C SER A 11 29.79 11.81 19.57
N GLU A 12 30.87 11.04 19.40
CA GLU A 12 30.82 9.75 18.70
C GLU A 12 29.77 8.91 19.42
N LEU A 13 28.55 8.88 18.87
CA LEU A 13 27.51 7.91 19.27
C LEU A 13 28.10 6.53 18.93
N SER A 14 28.45 5.77 19.96
CA SER A 14 28.87 4.40 19.79
C SER A 14 27.71 3.62 19.16
N LEU A 15 27.88 3.20 17.91
CA LEU A 15 26.99 2.29 17.19
C LEU A 15 27.07 0.91 17.85
N VAL A 16 26.53 0.75 19.07
CA VAL A 16 26.35 -0.56 19.68
C VAL A 16 24.95 -1.05 19.32
N PRO A 17 24.82 -2.04 18.43
CA PRO A 17 23.51 -2.56 18.08
C PRO A 17 22.86 -3.26 19.28
N GLU A 18 21.60 -2.96 19.53
CA GLU A 18 20.79 -3.63 20.54
C GLU A 18 20.38 -5.02 20.05
N ARG A 19 20.37 -6.01 20.97
CA ARG A 19 19.99 -7.41 20.71
C ARG A 19 18.70 -7.79 21.41
N GLU A 20 17.85 -8.50 20.72
CA GLU A 20 16.69 -9.15 21.29
C GLU A 20 16.72 -10.65 20.96
N SER A 21 16.80 -11.51 21.98
CA SER A 21 16.79 -12.97 21.81
C SER A 21 15.45 -13.54 22.29
N PHE A 22 14.76 -14.24 21.44
CA PHE A 22 13.47 -14.86 21.75
C PHE A 22 13.62 -16.27 22.32
N GLY A 23 12.94 -16.55 23.46
CA GLY A 23 12.89 -17.85 24.11
C GLY A 23 12.07 -18.89 23.35
N ARG A 24 12.43 -20.14 23.51
CA ARG A 24 11.81 -21.30 22.82
C ARG A 24 10.43 -21.60 23.39
N GLY A 25 9.37 -21.39 22.62
CA GLY A 25 8.05 -22.00 22.80
C GLY A 25 8.01 -23.37 22.11
N ALA A 26 7.40 -24.36 22.77
CA ALA A 26 7.47 -25.78 22.42
C ALA A 26 6.67 -26.16 21.14
N GLN A 27 7.34 -26.57 20.07
CA GLN A 27 7.17 -27.84 19.33
C GLN A 27 8.09 -27.91 18.10
N PRO A 28 8.54 -29.08 17.62
CA PRO A 28 9.76 -29.20 16.87
C PRO A 28 9.55 -29.25 15.35
N GLN A 29 9.40 -28.14 14.72
CA GLN A 29 9.94 -27.94 13.37
C GLN A 29 11.15 -27.03 13.54
N ARG A 30 12.31 -27.37 12.90
CA ARG A 30 13.56 -26.64 13.02
C ARG A 30 13.37 -25.18 12.60
N VAL A 31 12.92 -24.35 13.54
CA VAL A 31 12.81 -22.91 13.35
C VAL A 31 14.22 -22.36 13.45
N ALA A 32 14.73 -21.77 12.37
CA ALA A 32 15.92 -20.94 12.43
C ALA A 32 15.67 -19.87 13.52
N SER A 33 16.56 -19.76 14.50
CA SER A 33 16.42 -18.67 15.48
C SER A 33 16.85 -17.39 14.78
N ALA A 34 15.93 -16.44 14.63
CA ALA A 34 16.24 -15.14 14.09
C ALA A 34 16.23 -14.10 15.21
N THR A 35 17.21 -13.24 15.22
CA THR A 35 17.38 -12.16 16.21
C THR A 35 17.24 -10.82 15.45
N ILE A 36 16.42 -9.92 15.95
CA ILE A 36 16.33 -8.56 15.41
C ILE A 36 17.57 -7.77 15.88
N VAL A 37 18.22 -7.11 14.94
CA VAL A 37 19.34 -6.20 15.18
C VAL A 37 18.92 -4.81 14.72
N ARG A 38 18.99 -3.83 15.61
CA ARG A 38 18.51 -2.48 15.39
C ARG A 38 19.57 -1.44 15.73
N THR A 39 19.62 -0.37 14.95
CA THR A 39 20.32 0.86 15.30
C THR A 39 19.35 2.03 15.11
N VAL A 40 19.40 2.99 16.02
CA VAL A 40 18.58 4.20 15.97
C VAL A 40 19.50 5.40 15.77
N ILE A 41 19.18 6.24 14.78
CA ILE A 41 19.93 7.48 14.51
C ILE A 41 18.96 8.67 14.48
N PRO A 42 19.41 9.90 14.82
CA PRO A 42 18.58 11.10 14.65
C PRO A 42 18.24 11.31 13.17
N THR A 43 17.02 11.76 12.88
CA THR A 43 16.58 12.09 11.52
C THR A 43 17.42 13.24 10.94
N GLY A 44 17.66 14.32 11.68
CA GLY A 44 18.37 15.49 11.16
C GLY A 44 17.74 15.98 9.84
N ASP A 45 18.59 16.17 8.82
CA ASP A 45 18.14 16.57 7.47
C ASP A 45 17.73 15.38 6.57
N ILE A 46 17.77 14.13 7.10
CA ILE A 46 17.47 12.92 6.35
C ILE A 46 15.96 12.85 6.07
N THR A 47 15.58 12.79 4.79
CA THR A 47 14.19 12.58 4.37
C THR A 47 13.99 11.14 3.86
N PRO A 48 12.79 10.54 4.05
CA PRO A 48 12.51 9.18 3.55
C PRO A 48 12.76 9.03 2.05
N VAL A 49 12.35 10.03 1.26
CA VAL A 49 12.50 10.02 -0.21
C VAL A 49 13.97 10.02 -0.62
N ALA A 50 14.82 10.82 0.05
CA ALA A 50 16.24 10.87 -0.27
C ALA A 50 16.97 9.60 0.23
N ALA A 51 16.62 9.09 1.40
CA ALA A 51 17.13 7.82 1.90
C ALA A 51 16.78 6.66 0.94
N PHE A 52 15.53 6.62 0.47
CA PHE A 52 15.10 5.61 -0.51
C PHE A 52 15.84 5.77 -1.85
N ALA A 53 16.00 7.00 -2.36
CA ALA A 53 16.74 7.27 -3.58
C ALA A 53 18.19 6.74 -3.53
N ALA A 54 18.82 6.79 -2.36
CA ALA A 54 20.17 6.24 -2.16
C ALA A 54 20.18 4.69 -2.17
N LEU A 55 19.18 4.08 -1.54
CA LEU A 55 19.17 2.65 -1.25
C LEU A 55 18.49 1.78 -2.33
N ARG A 56 17.57 2.35 -3.12
CA ARG A 56 16.76 1.58 -4.09
C ARG A 56 17.56 0.85 -5.17
N HIS A 57 18.80 1.28 -5.42
CA HIS A 57 19.67 0.67 -6.43
C HIS A 57 20.38 -0.60 -5.94
N ARG A 58 20.18 -1.00 -4.68
CA ARG A 58 20.65 -2.30 -4.18
C ARG A 58 19.94 -3.44 -4.91
N PRO A 59 20.63 -4.56 -5.21
CA PRO A 59 20.01 -5.69 -5.88
C PRO A 59 18.81 -6.22 -5.12
N GLY A 60 17.76 -6.62 -5.84
CA GLY A 60 16.50 -7.14 -5.27
C GLY A 60 15.37 -6.14 -5.31
N ALA A 61 14.28 -6.45 -4.65
CA ALA A 61 13.13 -5.56 -4.55
C ALA A 61 13.39 -4.39 -3.60
N ALA A 62 12.74 -3.26 -3.86
CA ALA A 62 12.75 -2.10 -2.98
C ALA A 62 11.34 -1.52 -2.81
N PHE A 63 11.05 -0.98 -1.63
CA PHE A 63 9.78 -0.35 -1.35
C PHE A 63 9.93 0.92 -0.51
N LEU A 64 8.97 1.84 -0.67
CA LEU A 64 8.78 3.01 0.17
C LEU A 64 7.29 3.16 0.46
N PHE A 65 6.90 3.10 1.73
CA PHE A 65 5.54 3.29 2.22
C PHE A 65 5.49 4.50 3.15
N GLU A 66 4.76 5.52 2.73
CA GLU A 66 4.57 6.75 3.52
C GLU A 66 3.10 6.94 3.85
N SER A 67 2.80 7.49 5.00
CA SER A 67 1.49 8.07 5.31
C SER A 67 1.62 9.59 5.32
N VAL A 68 0.80 10.28 4.57
CA VAL A 68 0.75 11.74 4.53
C VAL A 68 -0.71 12.17 4.68
N ALA A 69 -1.29 11.86 5.83
CA ALA A 69 -2.59 12.36 6.23
C ALA A 69 -2.39 13.22 7.49
N HIS A 70 -3.09 14.31 7.66
CA HIS A 70 -2.95 15.20 8.83
C HIS A 70 -3.55 14.61 10.11
N ASP A 71 -3.18 13.37 10.46
CA ASP A 71 -3.62 12.65 11.64
C ASP A 71 -2.39 12.17 12.44
N GLU A 72 -2.10 12.80 13.56
CA GLU A 72 -0.92 12.57 14.42
C GLU A 72 -0.67 11.08 14.77
N ASN A 73 -1.72 10.25 14.78
CA ASN A 73 -1.59 8.82 15.06
C ASN A 73 -1.34 7.95 13.83
N ARG A 74 -1.54 8.46 12.61
CA ARG A 74 -1.36 7.70 11.37
C ARG A 74 -0.07 8.05 10.64
N ASP A 75 0.37 9.30 10.77
CA ASP A 75 1.53 9.84 10.04
C ASP A 75 2.85 9.60 10.77
N ARG A 76 2.82 8.85 11.87
CA ARG A 76 4.00 8.64 12.69
C ARG A 76 5.11 7.89 11.93
N TRP A 77 4.76 6.94 11.06
CA TRP A 77 5.73 6.02 10.50
C TRP A 77 5.83 6.09 8.98
N THR A 78 7.06 6.13 8.48
CA THR A 78 7.40 5.83 7.09
C THR A 78 8.33 4.62 7.07
N PHE A 79 8.03 3.65 6.20
CA PHE A 79 8.84 2.45 6.03
C PHE A 79 9.47 2.42 4.64
N LEU A 80 10.74 2.03 4.58
CA LEU A 80 11.38 1.67 3.33
C LEU A 80 12.25 0.42 3.54
N GLY A 81 12.45 -0.32 2.47
CA GLY A 81 13.30 -1.50 2.47
C GLY A 81 14.00 -1.67 1.14
N CYS A 82 15.13 -2.34 1.18
CA CYS A 82 15.95 -2.67 0.02
C CYS A 82 16.52 -4.08 0.13
N GLY A 83 17.06 -4.60 -0.98
CA GLY A 83 17.60 -5.95 -1.01
C GLY A 83 16.55 -7.04 -0.82
N GLY A 84 15.30 -6.76 -1.23
CA GLY A 84 14.19 -7.67 -1.07
C GLY A 84 14.33 -8.90 -1.96
N ILE A 85 14.27 -10.10 -1.34
CA ILE A 85 14.28 -11.39 -2.04
C ILE A 85 12.84 -11.90 -2.11
N PRO A 86 12.31 -12.26 -3.29
CA PRO A 86 11.00 -12.88 -3.42
C PRO A 86 10.94 -14.19 -2.60
N VAL A 87 9.89 -14.30 -1.80
CA VAL A 87 9.56 -15.53 -1.06
C VAL A 87 8.24 -16.13 -1.54
N VAL A 88 7.41 -15.29 -2.16
CA VAL A 88 6.23 -15.68 -2.92
C VAL A 88 6.22 -14.87 -4.21
N GLU A 89 6.31 -15.52 -5.35
CA GLU A 89 6.00 -14.97 -6.67
C GLU A 89 5.16 -16.02 -7.38
N TRP A 90 3.87 -15.72 -7.59
CA TRP A 90 2.88 -16.69 -8.03
C TRP A 90 1.94 -16.10 -9.07
N SER A 91 1.55 -16.92 -10.05
CA SER A 91 0.63 -16.56 -11.11
C SER A 91 -0.29 -17.70 -11.49
N PHE A 92 -1.56 -17.40 -11.80
CA PHE A 92 -2.49 -18.38 -12.32
C PHE A 92 -1.99 -19.03 -13.60
N GLY A 93 -2.10 -20.37 -13.64
CA GLY A 93 -1.72 -21.17 -14.83
C GLY A 93 -0.23 -21.39 -15.01
N GLY A 94 0.63 -20.74 -14.23
CA GLY A 94 2.08 -20.93 -14.24
C GLY A 94 2.58 -21.72 -13.03
N ASP A 95 2.07 -21.39 -11.85
CA ASP A 95 2.56 -21.92 -10.60
C ASP A 95 1.55 -22.85 -9.93
N PRO A 96 1.99 -23.97 -9.35
CA PRO A 96 1.12 -24.83 -8.54
C PRO A 96 0.90 -24.23 -7.14
N GLY A 97 -0.20 -24.63 -6.50
CA GLY A 97 -0.46 -24.32 -5.09
C GLY A 97 -1.30 -23.04 -4.88
N ASP A 98 -1.28 -22.57 -3.65
CA ASP A 98 -2.03 -21.42 -3.16
C ASP A 98 -1.06 -20.41 -2.54
N PRO A 99 -0.94 -19.18 -3.07
CA PRO A 99 -0.04 -18.15 -2.55
C PRO A 99 -0.35 -17.78 -1.10
N TYR A 100 -1.59 -17.90 -0.64
CA TYR A 100 -1.92 -17.67 0.78
C TYR A 100 -1.27 -18.72 1.69
N ASP A 101 -1.18 -19.98 1.25
CA ASP A 101 -0.48 -21.03 2.00
C ASP A 101 1.03 -20.83 1.96
N GLU A 102 1.57 -20.30 0.86
CA GLU A 102 2.98 -19.94 0.77
C GLU A 102 3.31 -18.77 1.70
N LEU A 103 2.47 -17.73 1.72
CA LEU A 103 2.62 -16.62 2.68
C LEU A 103 2.59 -17.11 4.13
N ARG A 104 1.66 -18.02 4.48
CA ARG A 104 1.58 -18.58 5.83
C ARG A 104 2.85 -19.35 6.20
N ARG A 105 3.47 -20.06 5.27
CA ARG A 105 4.73 -20.80 5.48
C ARG A 105 5.95 -19.87 5.55
N ALA A 106 5.91 -18.75 4.82
CA ALA A 106 7.01 -17.79 4.75
C ALA A 106 7.08 -16.86 5.97
N LEU A 107 5.94 -16.62 6.65
CA LEU A 107 5.92 -15.86 7.90
C LEU A 107 6.55 -16.67 9.04
N ILE A 108 7.47 -16.05 9.74
CA ILE A 108 8.16 -16.62 10.89
C ILE A 108 7.44 -16.14 12.14
N ALA A 109 6.70 -17.05 12.81
CA ALA A 109 5.97 -16.67 14.02
C ALA A 109 6.91 -16.13 15.11
N ARG A 110 6.67 -14.92 15.55
CA ARG A 110 7.41 -14.22 16.61
C ARG A 110 6.47 -13.57 17.61
N GLU A 111 6.96 -13.34 18.79
CA GLU A 111 6.35 -12.39 19.72
C GLU A 111 6.61 -10.96 19.24
N ALA A 112 5.72 -10.03 19.65
CA ALA A 112 5.93 -8.61 19.37
C ALA A 112 7.29 -8.16 19.93
N SER A 113 7.94 -7.22 19.22
CA SER A 113 9.23 -6.68 19.65
C SER A 113 9.13 -6.04 21.04
N SER A 114 10.06 -6.37 21.94
CA SER A 114 10.16 -5.80 23.28
C SER A 114 10.98 -4.51 23.32
N PHE A 115 11.53 -4.07 22.20
CA PHE A 115 12.21 -2.76 22.14
C PHE A 115 11.24 -1.64 22.52
N GLU A 116 11.66 -0.78 23.42
CA GLU A 116 10.94 0.48 23.70
C GLU A 116 10.83 1.29 22.39
N ASP A 117 9.67 1.82 22.09
CA ASP A 117 9.35 2.55 20.86
C ASP A 117 9.60 1.77 19.56
N ALA A 118 9.39 0.45 19.57
CA ALA A 118 9.53 -0.37 18.38
C ALA A 118 8.55 0.11 17.28
N PRO A 119 9.02 0.20 16.01
CA PRO A 119 8.10 0.43 14.92
C PRO A 119 7.12 -0.74 14.77
N PRO A 120 5.92 -0.50 14.26
CA PRO A 120 4.90 -1.54 14.08
C PRO A 120 5.26 -2.59 13.02
N PHE A 121 6.34 -2.40 12.30
CA PHE A 121 6.89 -3.36 11.34
C PHE A 121 8.41 -3.42 11.50
N VAL A 122 8.93 -4.50 12.02
CA VAL A 122 10.36 -4.75 12.24
C VAL A 122 10.89 -5.91 11.44
N SER A 123 10.05 -6.86 11.07
CA SER A 123 10.37 -8.01 10.22
C SER A 123 9.10 -8.59 9.60
N GLY A 124 9.25 -9.29 8.47
CA GLY A 124 8.12 -9.89 7.77
C GLY A 124 8.23 -9.75 6.26
N LEU A 125 7.07 -9.75 5.63
CA LEU A 125 6.92 -9.74 4.17
C LEU A 125 6.30 -8.44 3.70
N VAL A 126 6.79 -7.93 2.57
CA VAL A 126 6.25 -6.75 1.90
C VAL A 126 5.90 -7.13 0.47
N GLY A 127 4.73 -6.71 0.00
CA GLY A 127 4.31 -7.05 -1.35
C GLY A 127 2.85 -6.79 -1.63
N PHE A 128 2.32 -7.45 -2.65
CA PHE A 128 0.94 -7.27 -3.10
C PHE A 128 0.27 -8.58 -3.50
N LEU A 129 -1.07 -8.56 -3.46
CA LEU A 129 -1.95 -9.54 -4.09
C LEU A 129 -2.75 -8.84 -5.19
N SER A 130 -2.78 -9.43 -6.38
CA SER A 130 -3.68 -9.02 -7.45
C SER A 130 -5.12 -9.43 -7.17
N TYR A 131 -6.07 -8.72 -7.76
CA TYR A 131 -7.50 -8.95 -7.59
C TYR A 131 -7.91 -10.40 -7.87
N GLU A 132 -7.29 -11.05 -8.85
CA GLU A 132 -7.61 -12.42 -9.31
C GLU A 132 -7.41 -13.46 -8.21
N THR A 133 -6.55 -13.20 -7.21
CA THR A 133 -6.38 -14.12 -6.06
C THR A 133 -7.67 -14.31 -5.25
N ALA A 134 -8.68 -13.43 -5.45
CA ALA A 134 -10.03 -13.61 -4.92
C ALA A 134 -10.69 -14.93 -5.34
N HIS A 135 -10.34 -15.49 -6.52
CA HIS A 135 -10.82 -16.80 -6.97
C HIS A 135 -10.45 -17.93 -6.00
N LEU A 136 -9.28 -17.84 -5.36
CA LEU A 136 -8.83 -18.84 -4.38
C LEU A 136 -9.65 -18.79 -3.07
N ILE A 137 -10.37 -17.70 -2.84
CA ILE A 137 -11.27 -17.50 -1.72
C ILE A 137 -12.71 -17.89 -2.12
N GLU A 138 -13.13 -17.43 -3.32
CA GLU A 138 -14.46 -17.61 -3.87
C GLU A 138 -14.35 -18.25 -5.29
N PRO A 139 -14.27 -19.59 -5.38
CA PRO A 139 -14.03 -20.29 -6.66
C PRO A 139 -15.11 -20.10 -7.73
N ARG A 140 -16.26 -19.52 -7.37
CA ARG A 140 -17.33 -19.15 -8.32
C ARG A 140 -16.96 -17.96 -9.20
N VAL A 141 -16.02 -17.11 -8.75
CA VAL A 141 -15.56 -15.94 -9.50
C VAL A 141 -14.61 -16.41 -10.60
N PRO A 142 -14.85 -16.10 -11.89
CA PRO A 142 -13.95 -16.49 -12.97
C PRO A 142 -12.57 -15.82 -12.83
N VAL A 143 -11.51 -16.55 -13.19
CA VAL A 143 -10.15 -15.98 -13.33
C VAL A 143 -10.02 -15.43 -14.73
N LEU A 144 -9.66 -14.18 -14.85
CA LEU A 144 -9.36 -13.52 -16.10
C LEU A 144 -7.86 -13.18 -16.17
N SER A 145 -7.26 -13.30 -17.35
CA SER A 145 -5.86 -12.96 -17.53
C SER A 145 -5.66 -11.43 -17.48
N SER A 146 -4.69 -10.99 -16.69
CA SER A 146 -4.23 -9.59 -16.68
C SER A 146 -3.12 -9.38 -17.70
N PRO A 147 -3.20 -8.36 -18.58
CA PRO A 147 -2.21 -8.12 -19.63
C PRO A 147 -0.98 -7.33 -19.16
N ASP A 148 -0.90 -6.92 -17.88
CA ASP A 148 0.12 -5.97 -17.43
C ASP A 148 1.48 -6.59 -17.09
N GLY A 149 1.58 -7.93 -17.12
CA GLY A 149 2.82 -8.67 -16.87
C GLY A 149 3.25 -8.69 -15.39
N PHE A 150 2.34 -8.36 -14.48
CA PHE A 150 2.53 -8.55 -13.04
C PHE A 150 2.13 -9.96 -12.63
N PRO A 151 2.82 -10.57 -11.63
CA PRO A 151 2.34 -11.80 -11.00
C PRO A 151 1.06 -11.53 -10.21
N ASP A 152 0.29 -12.59 -9.94
CA ASP A 152 -0.94 -12.46 -9.15
C ASP A 152 -0.66 -12.33 -7.65
N ALA A 153 0.52 -12.77 -7.19
CA ALA A 153 1.03 -12.49 -5.86
C ALA A 153 2.54 -12.28 -5.92
N LEU A 154 3.04 -11.25 -5.26
CA LEU A 154 4.47 -11.02 -5.07
C LEU A 154 4.71 -10.48 -3.66
N PHE A 155 5.46 -11.24 -2.87
CA PHE A 155 5.93 -10.81 -1.55
C PHE A 155 7.42 -11.08 -1.39
N VAL A 156 8.11 -10.12 -0.84
CA VAL A 156 9.55 -10.16 -0.61
C VAL A 156 9.87 -10.03 0.89
N ARG A 157 10.98 -10.61 1.28
CA ARG A 157 11.61 -10.34 2.58
C ARG A 157 12.82 -9.45 2.34
N CYS A 158 12.81 -8.26 2.90
CA CYS A 158 13.91 -7.31 2.74
C CYS A 158 15.07 -7.62 3.69
N GLU A 159 16.29 -7.44 3.21
CA GLU A 159 17.50 -7.58 4.03
C GLU A 159 17.53 -6.53 5.14
N VAL A 160 17.14 -5.29 4.82
CA VAL A 160 17.11 -4.17 5.76
C VAL A 160 15.79 -3.44 5.62
N ILE A 161 15.19 -3.12 6.77
CA ILE A 161 14.04 -2.23 6.91
C ILE A 161 14.52 -0.94 7.58
N VAL A 162 14.14 0.19 7.02
CA VAL A 162 14.37 1.50 7.61
C VAL A 162 13.03 2.11 7.95
N ALA A 163 12.81 2.43 9.23
CA ALA A 163 11.58 3.03 9.73
C ALA A 163 11.87 4.44 10.27
N PHE A 164 11.21 5.43 9.70
CA PHE A 164 11.23 6.81 10.20
C PHE A 164 10.13 6.99 11.21
N ASP A 165 10.47 7.38 12.44
CA ASP A 165 9.55 7.84 13.45
C ASP A 165 9.49 9.38 13.39
N HIS A 166 8.42 9.90 12.79
CA HIS A 166 8.24 11.34 12.63
C HIS A 166 7.86 12.04 13.96
N LEU A 167 7.38 11.28 14.95
CA LEU A 167 7.05 11.83 16.26
C LEU A 167 8.29 12.03 17.14
N LEU A 168 9.20 11.04 17.12
CA LEU A 168 10.44 11.07 17.89
C LEU A 168 11.62 11.66 17.11
N GLU A 169 11.44 11.98 15.84
CA GLU A 169 12.48 12.48 14.92
C GLU A 169 13.71 11.56 14.86
N VAL A 170 13.47 10.25 14.79
CA VAL A 170 14.52 9.23 14.70
C VAL A 170 14.29 8.29 13.52
N VAL A 171 15.37 7.64 13.08
CA VAL A 171 15.36 6.63 12.04
C VAL A 171 15.86 5.31 12.64
N HIS A 172 15.05 4.28 12.59
CA HIS A 172 15.42 2.92 12.96
C HIS A 172 15.93 2.19 11.71
N VAL A 173 17.14 1.65 11.77
CA VAL A 173 17.70 0.75 10.75
C VAL A 173 17.71 -0.64 11.32
N ILE A 174 16.97 -1.56 10.71
CA ILE A 174 16.61 -2.86 11.27
C ILE A 174 16.98 -3.96 10.28
N THR A 175 17.55 -5.03 10.78
CA THR A 175 17.81 -6.26 10.01
C THR A 175 17.66 -7.49 10.88
N GLU A 176 17.73 -8.66 10.28
CA GLU A 176 17.66 -9.95 10.96
C GLU A 176 19.01 -10.66 10.94
N ALA A 177 19.45 -11.13 12.11
CA ALA A 177 20.49 -12.14 12.21
C ALA A 177 19.82 -13.52 12.26
N THR A 178 19.86 -14.25 11.15
CA THR A 178 19.28 -15.59 11.03
C THR A 178 20.37 -16.66 11.15
N THR A 179 20.13 -17.69 11.94
CA THR A 179 21.01 -18.86 12.00
C THR A 179 20.34 -20.04 11.33
N GLU A 180 20.85 -20.43 10.16
CA GLU A 180 20.59 -21.75 9.62
C GLU A 180 21.68 -22.72 10.13
N PRO A 181 21.30 -23.91 10.64
CA PRO A 181 22.33 -24.90 11.01
C PRO A 181 23.14 -25.34 9.76
N PRO A 182 24.49 -25.38 9.82
CA PRO A 182 25.37 -25.27 10.99
C PRO A 182 25.94 -23.86 11.27
N GLY A 183 25.15 -22.77 11.03
CA GLY A 183 25.63 -21.41 11.19
C GLY A 183 25.88 -20.98 12.64
N ASP A 184 26.88 -20.12 12.83
CA ASP A 184 27.20 -19.47 14.09
C ASP A 184 26.43 -18.17 14.25
N LEU A 185 25.78 -17.98 15.40
CA LEU A 185 24.99 -16.78 15.73
C LEU A 185 25.87 -15.51 15.69
N ASP A 186 27.11 -15.61 16.16
CA ASP A 186 28.03 -14.47 16.21
C ASP A 186 28.40 -13.98 14.79
N SER A 187 28.60 -14.90 13.84
CA SER A 187 28.86 -14.57 12.44
C SER A 187 27.65 -13.94 11.74
N SER A 188 26.45 -14.42 12.05
CA SER A 188 25.18 -13.84 11.54
C SER A 188 24.96 -12.45 12.10
N TYR A 189 25.20 -12.27 13.40
CA TYR A 189 25.12 -10.96 14.02
C TYR A 189 26.15 -9.97 13.43
N ALA A 190 27.40 -10.39 13.23
CA ALA A 190 28.42 -9.54 12.61
C ALA A 190 28.07 -9.16 11.17
N ARG A 191 27.38 -10.01 10.42
CA ARG A 191 26.86 -9.71 9.08
C ARG A 191 25.74 -8.68 9.17
N ALA A 192 24.78 -8.88 10.04
CA ALA A 192 23.68 -7.96 10.29
C ALA A 192 24.17 -6.56 10.68
N ALA A 193 25.14 -6.48 11.59
CA ALA A 193 25.76 -5.23 12.00
C ALA A 193 26.42 -4.49 10.82
N ARG A 194 27.18 -5.20 9.98
CA ARG A 194 27.80 -4.61 8.77
C ARG A 194 26.77 -4.13 7.77
N SER A 195 25.64 -4.84 7.61
CA SER A 195 24.55 -4.41 6.74
C SER A 195 23.93 -3.09 7.22
N ILE A 196 23.68 -2.96 8.52
CA ILE A 196 23.22 -1.71 9.13
C ILE A 196 24.23 -0.57 8.91
N GLU A 197 25.51 -0.80 9.20
CA GLU A 197 26.57 0.20 9.01
C GLU A 197 26.64 0.70 7.56
N SER A 198 26.56 -0.22 6.59
CA SER A 198 26.52 0.11 5.16
C SER A 198 25.32 0.99 4.82
N VAL A 199 24.11 0.62 5.26
CA VAL A 199 22.87 1.38 5.01
C VAL A 199 22.95 2.76 5.64
N VAL A 200 23.40 2.87 6.89
CA VAL A 200 23.58 4.17 7.58
C VAL A 200 24.57 5.06 6.85
N ALA A 201 25.70 4.49 6.37
CA ALA A 201 26.70 5.24 5.62
C ALA A 201 26.13 5.76 4.27
N GLU A 202 25.39 4.93 3.53
CA GLU A 202 24.76 5.32 2.27
C GLU A 202 23.72 6.42 2.47
N ILE A 203 22.84 6.28 3.47
CA ILE A 203 21.85 7.30 3.82
C ILE A 203 22.55 8.63 4.16
N ARG A 204 23.60 8.61 4.99
CA ARG A 204 24.34 9.82 5.37
C ARG A 204 25.06 10.47 4.19
N SER A 205 25.65 9.67 3.30
CA SER A 205 26.35 10.19 2.12
C SER A 205 25.43 10.89 1.11
N ALA A 206 24.17 10.49 1.03
CA ALA A 206 23.16 11.11 0.17
C ALA A 206 22.82 12.56 0.59
N PHE A 207 23.19 12.98 1.80
CA PHE A 207 22.93 14.30 2.36
C PHE A 207 24.18 15.17 2.47
N ASP A 208 25.31 14.76 1.90
CA ASP A 208 26.48 15.62 1.80
C ASP A 208 26.23 16.70 0.75
N PRO A 209 26.21 18.01 1.13
CA PRO A 209 25.96 19.11 0.20
C PRO A 209 26.98 19.19 -0.95
N SER A 210 28.13 18.53 -0.82
CA SER A 210 29.18 18.52 -1.84
C SER A 210 28.87 17.60 -3.02
N THR A 211 27.86 16.70 -2.91
CA THR A 211 27.52 15.70 -3.94
C THR A 211 26.32 16.06 -4.83
N SER A 212 25.66 17.19 -4.60
CA SER A 212 24.47 17.62 -5.36
C SER A 212 24.85 18.27 -6.69
N GLU A 213 25.33 17.51 -7.67
CA GLU A 213 25.39 17.95 -9.06
C GLU A 213 24.03 17.75 -9.73
N GLY A 214 23.27 18.84 -9.85
CA GLY A 214 22.01 18.89 -10.58
C GLY A 214 22.22 18.65 -12.08
N ARG A 215 21.92 17.44 -12.56
CA ARG A 215 21.81 17.17 -13.99
C ARG A 215 20.56 17.84 -14.54
N ARG A 216 20.74 18.83 -15.41
CA ARG A 216 19.67 19.43 -16.21
C ARG A 216 19.48 18.61 -17.48
N ALA A 217 18.29 18.07 -17.70
CA ALA A 217 17.87 17.55 -18.99
C ALA A 217 16.64 18.31 -19.49
N SER A 218 16.66 18.67 -20.74
CA SER A 218 15.56 19.36 -21.44
C SER A 218 14.90 18.33 -22.37
N GLY A 219 13.62 18.07 -22.18
CA GLY A 219 12.82 17.28 -23.08
C GLY A 219 11.35 17.63 -22.91
N GLN A 220 10.71 18.15 -23.96
CA GLN A 220 9.26 18.23 -24.06
C GLN A 220 8.76 16.88 -24.59
N ALA A 221 8.19 16.06 -23.71
CA ALA A 221 7.43 14.88 -24.13
C ALA A 221 5.99 15.06 -23.66
N SER A 222 5.04 14.96 -24.57
CA SER A 222 3.62 14.87 -24.24
C SER A 222 3.27 13.38 -24.07
N VAL A 223 2.84 12.99 -22.87
CA VAL A 223 2.26 11.64 -22.70
C VAL A 223 0.88 11.62 -23.33
N VAL A 224 0.73 10.85 -24.38
CA VAL A 224 -0.60 10.53 -24.91
C VAL A 224 -1.10 9.32 -24.13
N VAL A 225 -2.21 9.52 -23.43
CA VAL A 225 -2.86 8.47 -22.66
C VAL A 225 -4.16 8.12 -23.36
N GLU A 226 -4.31 6.87 -23.72
CA GLU A 226 -5.48 6.39 -24.42
C GLU A 226 -6.24 5.37 -23.55
N PRO A 227 -7.58 5.46 -23.49
CA PRO A 227 -8.38 4.38 -22.91
C PRO A 227 -8.19 3.12 -23.77
N GLU A 228 -8.04 1.95 -23.13
CA GLU A 228 -7.90 0.69 -23.85
C GLU A 228 -9.17 0.24 -24.58
N ARG A 229 -10.32 0.81 -24.20
CA ARG A 229 -11.60 0.60 -24.88
C ARG A 229 -12.32 1.93 -25.16
N PRO A 230 -13.14 2.00 -26.22
CA PRO A 230 -13.98 3.17 -26.49
C PRO A 230 -14.93 3.51 -25.33
N ALA A 231 -15.21 4.79 -25.13
CA ALA A 231 -16.15 5.24 -24.09
C ALA A 231 -17.51 4.53 -24.16
N ALA A 232 -18.04 4.32 -25.38
CA ALA A 232 -19.32 3.65 -25.62
C ALA A 232 -19.35 2.20 -25.10
N GLU A 233 -18.23 1.48 -25.10
CA GLU A 233 -18.15 0.12 -24.55
C GLU A 233 -18.24 0.15 -23.02
N TYR A 234 -17.55 1.09 -22.37
CA TYR A 234 -17.68 1.28 -20.93
C TYR A 234 -19.10 1.69 -20.54
N GLU A 235 -19.70 2.63 -21.25
CA GLU A 235 -21.09 3.07 -21.05
C GLU A 235 -22.09 1.92 -21.21
N SER A 236 -21.85 1.02 -22.18
CA SER A 236 -22.65 -0.20 -22.37
C SER A 236 -22.50 -1.17 -21.18
N ALA A 237 -21.28 -1.34 -20.66
CA ALA A 237 -21.04 -2.15 -19.46
C ALA A 237 -21.77 -1.57 -18.24
N VAL A 238 -21.77 -0.24 -18.07
CA VAL A 238 -22.55 0.44 -17.02
C VAL A 238 -24.05 0.20 -17.19
N ALA A 239 -24.58 0.34 -18.40
CA ALA A 239 -26.00 0.08 -18.69
C ALA A 239 -26.37 -1.38 -18.34
N ARG A 240 -25.52 -2.34 -18.70
CA ARG A 240 -25.72 -3.76 -18.36
C ARG A 240 -25.65 -4.02 -16.87
N ALA A 241 -24.72 -3.37 -16.16
CA ALA A 241 -24.64 -3.44 -14.70
C ALA A 241 -25.95 -2.95 -14.03
N LYS A 242 -26.55 -1.90 -14.55
CA LYS A 242 -27.85 -1.40 -14.08
C LYS A 242 -29.00 -2.39 -14.30
N GLU A 243 -28.95 -3.20 -15.38
CA GLU A 243 -29.95 -4.26 -15.58
C GLU A 243 -29.83 -5.34 -14.48
N TYR A 244 -28.61 -5.75 -14.08
CA TYR A 244 -28.40 -6.66 -12.95
C TYR A 244 -28.91 -6.08 -11.63
N ILE A 245 -28.68 -4.78 -11.40
CA ILE A 245 -29.19 -4.09 -10.21
C ILE A 245 -30.72 -4.06 -10.21
N ALA A 246 -31.33 -3.72 -11.35
CA ALA A 246 -32.79 -3.70 -11.50
C ALA A 246 -33.43 -5.09 -11.36
N ALA A 247 -32.72 -6.15 -11.74
CA ALA A 247 -33.13 -7.54 -11.55
C ALA A 247 -32.98 -8.03 -10.09
N GLY A 248 -32.31 -7.25 -9.23
CA GLY A 248 -32.07 -7.60 -7.83
C GLY A 248 -30.85 -8.50 -7.59
N ASP A 249 -29.97 -8.67 -8.58
CA ASP A 249 -28.74 -9.44 -8.46
C ASP A 249 -27.73 -8.80 -7.49
N CYS A 250 -27.63 -7.46 -7.51
CA CYS A 250 -26.78 -6.69 -6.61
C CYS A 250 -27.36 -5.31 -6.34
N GLN A 251 -26.91 -4.67 -5.28
CA GLN A 251 -27.26 -3.28 -4.93
C GLN A 251 -26.28 -2.29 -5.56
N GLN A 252 -25.01 -2.69 -5.65
CA GLN A 252 -23.91 -1.92 -6.21
C GLN A 252 -22.88 -2.86 -6.84
N VAL A 253 -22.27 -2.43 -7.94
CA VAL A 253 -21.12 -3.10 -8.55
C VAL A 253 -20.14 -2.06 -9.08
N VAL A 254 -18.85 -2.28 -8.87
CA VAL A 254 -17.79 -1.36 -9.35
C VAL A 254 -17.28 -1.83 -10.71
N ILE A 255 -17.51 -1.04 -11.74
CA ILE A 255 -17.00 -1.30 -13.10
C ILE A 255 -15.83 -0.38 -13.38
N SER A 256 -14.74 -0.95 -13.92
CA SER A 256 -13.50 -0.21 -14.19
C SER A 256 -13.11 -0.22 -15.66
N GLN A 257 -12.23 0.71 -16.02
CA GLN A 257 -11.56 0.74 -17.31
C GLN A 257 -10.09 1.12 -17.16
N ARG A 258 -9.30 0.77 -18.19
CA ARG A 258 -7.87 0.98 -18.24
C ARG A 258 -7.50 2.10 -19.19
N PHE A 259 -6.42 2.77 -18.82
CA PHE A 259 -5.75 3.80 -19.60
C PHE A 259 -4.28 3.42 -19.72
N ARG A 260 -3.73 3.47 -20.93
CA ARG A 260 -2.35 3.08 -21.21
C ARG A 260 -1.56 4.22 -21.82
N ALA A 261 -0.28 4.28 -21.48
CA ALA A 261 0.69 5.20 -22.06
C ALA A 261 2.07 4.53 -22.17
N GLU A 262 2.95 5.12 -22.97
CA GLU A 262 4.37 4.75 -22.95
C GLU A 262 5.06 5.33 -21.72
N LEU A 263 5.90 4.53 -21.09
CA LEU A 263 6.72 4.93 -19.94
C LEU A 263 8.13 5.27 -20.43
N ALA A 264 8.45 6.57 -20.47
CA ALA A 264 9.75 7.08 -20.93
C ALA A 264 10.63 7.62 -19.79
N ILE A 265 10.18 7.50 -18.54
CA ILE A 265 10.84 8.06 -17.35
C ILE A 265 10.93 7.03 -16.22
N ASP A 266 11.83 7.29 -15.27
CA ASP A 266 11.94 6.50 -14.05
C ASP A 266 10.62 6.56 -13.26
N PRO A 267 9.99 5.42 -12.92
CA PRO A 267 8.78 5.38 -12.09
C PRO A 267 8.93 6.09 -10.74
N PHE A 268 10.12 6.12 -10.16
CA PHE A 268 10.37 6.84 -8.92
C PHE A 268 10.25 8.36 -9.07
N ALA A 269 10.60 8.91 -10.22
CA ALA A 269 10.35 10.32 -10.50
C ALA A 269 8.85 10.65 -10.53
N ILE A 270 8.02 9.71 -11.01
CA ILE A 270 6.56 9.84 -10.95
C ILE A 270 6.07 9.81 -9.50
N TYR A 271 6.60 8.91 -8.68
CA TYR A 271 6.26 8.84 -7.26
C TYR A 271 6.52 10.16 -6.54
N GLN A 272 7.68 10.79 -6.79
CA GLN A 272 8.03 12.07 -6.18
C GLN A 272 7.03 13.19 -6.54
N GLU A 273 6.50 13.21 -7.76
CA GLU A 273 5.47 14.17 -8.16
C GLU A 273 4.08 13.80 -7.60
N LEU A 274 3.74 12.51 -7.61
CA LEU A 274 2.47 12.03 -7.09
C LEU A 274 2.32 12.36 -5.60
N ARG A 275 3.37 12.19 -4.83
CA ARG A 275 3.44 12.54 -3.41
C ARG A 275 3.11 14.02 -3.15
N LEU A 276 3.53 14.92 -4.04
CA LEU A 276 3.27 16.35 -3.93
C LEU A 276 1.87 16.75 -4.40
N LEU A 277 1.37 16.07 -5.44
CA LEU A 277 0.08 16.38 -6.05
C LEU A 277 -1.10 15.77 -5.28
N ASN A 278 -0.92 14.58 -4.77
CA ASN A 278 -1.99 13.79 -4.16
C ASN A 278 -1.53 13.10 -2.87
N PRO A 279 -1.24 13.88 -1.81
CA PRO A 279 -0.91 13.30 -0.51
C PRO A 279 -2.08 12.44 -0.02
N SER A 280 -1.77 11.26 0.53
CA SER A 280 -2.73 10.22 0.87
C SER A 280 -2.25 9.41 2.07
N PRO A 281 -3.17 8.75 2.84
CA PRO A 281 -2.78 7.88 3.94
C PRO A 281 -1.89 6.71 3.54
N TYR A 282 -1.94 6.28 2.29
CA TYR A 282 -1.13 5.20 1.75
C TYR A 282 -0.46 5.62 0.45
N LEU A 283 0.64 6.32 0.58
CA LEU A 283 1.58 6.53 -0.52
C LEU A 283 2.53 5.35 -0.57
N PHE A 284 2.66 4.73 -1.75
CA PHE A 284 3.56 3.60 -1.91
C PHE A 284 4.29 3.61 -3.24
N TYR A 285 5.52 3.16 -3.14
CA TYR A 285 6.37 2.76 -4.24
C TYR A 285 6.89 1.35 -3.96
N PHE A 286 6.73 0.45 -4.89
CA PHE A 286 7.27 -0.91 -4.81
C PHE A 286 7.84 -1.28 -6.16
N GLU A 287 9.09 -1.73 -6.21
CA GLU A 287 9.74 -2.15 -7.45
C GLU A 287 10.42 -3.49 -7.31
N HIS A 288 10.32 -4.31 -8.36
CA HIS A 288 11.01 -5.57 -8.51
C HIS A 288 11.06 -5.97 -10.00
N ASP A 289 12.25 -6.42 -10.45
CA ASP A 289 12.46 -6.99 -11.79
C ASP A 289 11.87 -6.14 -12.94
N GLY A 290 12.16 -4.83 -12.94
CA GLY A 290 11.70 -3.89 -13.96
C GLY A 290 10.21 -3.56 -13.93
N ARG A 291 9.48 -4.01 -12.90
CA ARG A 291 8.10 -3.67 -12.63
C ARG A 291 8.02 -2.72 -11.44
N ALA A 292 7.13 -1.74 -11.48
CA ALA A 292 6.90 -0.87 -10.33
C ALA A 292 5.41 -0.55 -10.15
N LEU A 293 4.98 -0.52 -8.87
CA LEU A 293 3.69 0.00 -8.42
C LEU A 293 3.92 1.37 -7.80
N VAL A 294 3.26 2.39 -8.32
CA VAL A 294 3.36 3.78 -7.85
C VAL A 294 1.97 4.27 -7.49
N GLY A 295 1.68 4.37 -6.21
CA GLY A 295 0.30 4.61 -5.76
C GLY A 295 0.15 5.66 -4.67
N SER A 296 -1.06 6.22 -4.63
CA SER A 296 -1.55 7.15 -3.63
C SER A 296 -2.98 6.74 -3.23
N SER A 297 -3.06 5.61 -2.51
CA SER A 297 -4.36 5.05 -2.10
C SER A 297 -4.93 5.79 -0.89
N PRO A 298 -6.19 6.20 -0.95
CA PRO A 298 -6.86 6.81 0.20
C PRO A 298 -7.32 5.77 1.24
N GLU A 299 -7.30 4.47 0.90
CA GLU A 299 -8.08 3.47 1.63
C GLU A 299 -7.25 2.25 2.06
N ALA A 300 -7.33 1.94 3.35
CA ALA A 300 -6.88 0.67 3.90
C ALA A 300 -7.79 -0.47 3.44
N LEU A 301 -7.21 -1.61 3.02
CA LEU A 301 -7.98 -2.85 2.97
C LEU A 301 -8.25 -3.34 4.40
N ALA A 302 -7.19 -3.49 5.17
CA ALA A 302 -7.26 -3.92 6.57
C ALA A 302 -5.96 -3.63 7.31
N ARG A 303 -6.07 -3.42 8.63
CA ARG A 303 -4.95 -3.34 9.55
C ARG A 303 -5.14 -4.33 10.70
N ILE A 304 -4.07 -4.98 11.11
CA ILE A 304 -4.03 -5.78 12.34
C ILE A 304 -2.95 -5.23 13.25
N ARG A 305 -3.32 -4.95 14.50
CA ARG A 305 -2.41 -4.58 15.59
C ARG A 305 -2.82 -5.35 16.84
N ASP A 306 -1.89 -6.04 17.45
CA ASP A 306 -2.14 -6.77 18.70
C ASP A 306 -3.41 -7.65 18.61
N ARG A 307 -3.59 -8.35 17.49
CA ARG A 307 -4.75 -9.19 17.13
C ARG A 307 -6.08 -8.44 16.98
N GLU A 308 -6.10 -7.12 16.97
CA GLU A 308 -7.29 -6.34 16.61
C GLU A 308 -7.27 -6.07 15.10
N LEU A 309 -8.28 -6.60 14.39
CA LEU A 309 -8.53 -6.34 12.97
C LEU A 309 -9.36 -5.09 12.82
N LEU A 310 -8.89 -4.18 11.99
CA LEU A 310 -9.51 -2.91 11.67
C LEU A 310 -9.77 -2.82 10.16
N VAL A 311 -11.01 -2.51 9.77
CA VAL A 311 -11.42 -2.17 8.41
C VAL A 311 -12.04 -0.78 8.41
N ARG A 312 -11.71 0.04 7.41
CA ARG A 312 -12.17 1.43 7.35
C ARG A 312 -12.86 1.74 6.03
N PRO A 313 -14.17 1.45 5.92
CA PRO A 313 -14.93 1.82 4.74
C PRO A 313 -14.99 3.35 4.59
N ILE A 314 -14.73 3.80 3.37
CA ILE A 314 -14.77 5.20 2.95
C ILE A 314 -15.81 5.31 1.83
N ALA A 315 -16.74 6.24 1.96
CA ALA A 315 -17.72 6.57 0.93
C ALA A 315 -18.04 8.06 0.93
N GLY A 316 -18.73 8.51 -0.07
CA GLY A 316 -19.08 9.90 -0.23
C GLY A 316 -17.88 10.80 -0.43
N THR A 317 -17.97 11.73 -1.37
CA THR A 317 -16.87 12.65 -1.65
C THR A 317 -17.43 14.05 -1.91
N ARG A 318 -16.85 15.06 -1.28
CA ARG A 318 -17.05 16.46 -1.63
C ARG A 318 -15.69 17.15 -1.76
N PRO A 319 -15.56 18.13 -2.67
CA PRO A 319 -14.35 18.94 -2.75
C PRO A 319 -14.18 19.78 -1.47
N ARG A 320 -12.96 20.19 -1.20
CA ARG A 320 -12.66 21.18 -0.16
C ARG A 320 -13.14 22.56 -0.61
N GLY A 321 -13.69 23.31 0.31
CA GLY A 321 -13.99 24.72 0.12
C GLY A 321 -12.74 25.60 0.09
N THR A 322 -12.90 26.83 -0.35
CA THR A 322 -11.82 27.83 -0.33
C THR A 322 -11.64 28.47 1.06
N ARG A 323 -12.66 28.39 1.88
CA ARG A 323 -12.69 28.93 3.27
C ARG A 323 -13.18 27.82 4.23
N PRO A 324 -12.82 27.87 5.52
CA PRO A 324 -13.34 26.91 6.51
C PRO A 324 -14.87 26.83 6.58
N ALA A 325 -15.57 27.94 6.41
CA ALA A 325 -17.04 27.97 6.41
C ALA A 325 -17.63 27.19 5.23
N ASP A 326 -16.99 27.24 4.06
CA ASP A 326 -17.43 26.49 2.87
C ASP A 326 -17.30 24.97 3.12
N ASP A 327 -16.24 24.54 3.86
CA ASP A 327 -16.06 23.15 4.28
C ASP A 327 -17.23 22.71 5.21
N GLU A 328 -17.66 23.54 6.14
CA GLU A 328 -18.77 23.21 7.08
C GLU A 328 -20.10 23.02 6.32
N GLU A 329 -20.37 23.84 5.31
CA GLU A 329 -21.53 23.69 4.45
C GLU A 329 -21.47 22.39 3.65
N MET A 330 -20.31 22.07 3.05
CA MET A 330 -20.11 20.83 2.30
C MET A 330 -20.23 19.58 3.21
N ILE A 331 -19.75 19.65 4.45
CA ILE A 331 -19.91 18.57 5.43
C ILE A 331 -21.39 18.37 5.76
N ALA A 332 -22.12 19.45 6.04
CA ALA A 332 -23.53 19.36 6.36
C ALA A 332 -24.35 18.78 5.19
N GLU A 333 -24.06 19.21 3.95
CA GLU A 333 -24.65 18.64 2.73
C GLU A 333 -24.31 17.15 2.59
N LEU A 334 -23.04 16.77 2.71
CA LEU A 334 -22.57 15.39 2.57
C LEU A 334 -23.25 14.45 3.58
N LEU A 335 -23.34 14.87 4.84
CA LEU A 335 -23.98 14.07 5.89
C LEU A 335 -25.50 14.00 5.78
N ALA A 336 -26.13 15.01 5.15
CA ALA A 336 -27.57 15.06 4.92
C ALA A 336 -28.00 14.31 3.64
N ASP A 337 -27.07 14.00 2.74
CA ASP A 337 -27.37 13.30 1.49
C ASP A 337 -27.83 11.84 1.77
N PRO A 338 -29.09 11.49 1.47
CA PRO A 338 -29.63 10.17 1.79
C PRO A 338 -29.01 9.05 0.93
N LYS A 339 -28.52 9.36 -0.27
CA LYS A 339 -27.83 8.40 -1.15
C LYS A 339 -26.48 8.04 -0.56
N GLU A 340 -25.66 9.05 -0.23
CA GLU A 340 -24.36 8.86 0.38
C GLU A 340 -24.47 8.13 1.73
N ALA A 341 -25.49 8.48 2.52
CA ALA A 341 -25.77 7.80 3.79
C ALA A 341 -26.10 6.32 3.60
N ALA A 342 -26.95 5.97 2.64
CA ALA A 342 -27.35 4.59 2.37
C ALA A 342 -26.18 3.76 1.83
N GLU A 343 -25.38 4.29 0.90
CA GLU A 343 -24.17 3.66 0.38
C GLU A 343 -23.17 3.40 1.51
N HIS A 344 -22.93 4.39 2.34
CA HIS A 344 -21.97 4.26 3.46
C HIS A 344 -22.40 3.20 4.48
N VAL A 345 -23.70 3.16 4.84
CA VAL A 345 -24.24 2.12 5.74
C VAL A 345 -24.07 0.74 5.16
N MET A 346 -24.31 0.57 3.85
CA MET A 346 -24.10 -0.70 3.15
C MET A 346 -22.62 -1.15 3.22
N LEU A 347 -21.66 -0.25 3.02
CA LEU A 347 -20.23 -0.56 3.12
C LEU A 347 -19.81 -0.88 4.55
N VAL A 348 -20.37 -0.20 5.55
CA VAL A 348 -20.13 -0.52 6.97
C VAL A 348 -20.66 -1.91 7.32
N ASP A 349 -21.84 -2.27 6.82
CA ASP A 349 -22.44 -3.60 7.08
C ASP A 349 -21.63 -4.71 6.40
N LEU A 350 -21.13 -4.47 5.18
CA LEU A 350 -20.22 -5.37 4.50
C LEU A 350 -18.91 -5.55 5.28
N ALA A 351 -18.30 -4.47 5.78
CA ALA A 351 -17.11 -4.54 6.62
C ALA A 351 -17.37 -5.30 7.94
N ARG A 352 -18.53 -5.08 8.57
CA ARG A 352 -18.93 -5.84 9.77
C ARG A 352 -19.07 -7.33 9.50
N ASN A 353 -19.64 -7.68 8.35
CA ASN A 353 -19.74 -9.08 7.92
C ASN A 353 -18.35 -9.70 7.69
N ASP A 354 -17.45 -9.01 7.00
CA ASP A 354 -16.10 -9.49 6.72
C ASP A 354 -15.28 -9.69 8.01
N VAL A 355 -15.30 -8.70 8.92
CA VAL A 355 -14.66 -8.79 10.25
C VAL A 355 -15.29 -9.88 11.10
N GLY A 356 -16.62 -10.01 11.08
CA GLY A 356 -17.37 -11.00 11.86
C GLY A 356 -17.04 -12.46 11.51
N ARG A 357 -16.50 -12.73 10.33
CA ARG A 357 -16.07 -14.08 9.91
C ARG A 357 -14.87 -14.60 10.70
N VAL A 358 -14.06 -13.72 11.24
CA VAL A 358 -12.76 -14.03 11.87
C VAL A 358 -12.59 -13.48 13.28
N ALA A 359 -13.53 -12.66 13.75
CA ALA A 359 -13.49 -12.05 15.07
C ALA A 359 -14.20 -12.87 16.13
N GLU A 360 -13.79 -12.71 17.38
CA GLU A 360 -14.47 -13.25 18.55
C GLU A 360 -15.89 -12.70 18.66
N ILE A 361 -16.83 -13.56 19.06
CA ILE A 361 -18.23 -13.17 19.19
C ILE A 361 -18.37 -12.06 20.22
N GLY A 362 -19.05 -10.97 19.83
CA GLY A 362 -19.30 -9.81 20.71
C GLY A 362 -18.20 -8.75 20.68
N THR A 363 -17.10 -8.96 19.93
CA THR A 363 -16.02 -7.97 19.78
C THR A 363 -16.15 -7.08 18.55
N VAL A 364 -17.00 -7.45 17.59
CA VAL A 364 -17.23 -6.62 16.40
C VAL A 364 -17.96 -5.34 16.78
N GLY A 365 -17.27 -4.21 16.60
CA GLY A 365 -17.76 -2.87 16.93
C GLY A 365 -17.59 -1.88 15.80
N VAL A 366 -18.37 -0.79 15.84
CA VAL A 366 -18.21 0.38 14.98
C VAL A 366 -17.90 1.57 15.89
N ASP A 367 -16.62 1.91 16.03
CA ASP A 367 -16.19 2.96 16.98
C ASP A 367 -16.34 4.36 16.42
N LEU A 368 -16.11 4.50 15.14
CA LEU A 368 -16.31 5.72 14.39
C LEU A 368 -17.38 5.44 13.34
N PHE A 369 -18.47 6.21 13.37
CA PHE A 369 -19.57 6.04 12.42
C PHE A 369 -19.90 7.35 11.74
N ARG A 370 -19.75 7.38 10.40
CA ARG A 370 -20.06 8.52 9.55
C ARG A 370 -19.33 9.80 9.95
N ALA A 371 -18.08 9.71 10.39
CA ALA A 371 -17.25 10.89 10.60
C ALA A 371 -16.76 11.43 9.25
N VAL A 372 -16.63 12.75 9.14
CA VAL A 372 -16.06 13.37 7.94
C VAL A 372 -14.59 13.64 8.18
N GLU A 373 -13.75 13.05 7.35
CA GLU A 373 -12.31 13.32 7.30
C GLU A 373 -11.99 14.26 6.14
N LYS A 374 -11.18 15.28 6.45
CA LYS A 374 -10.74 16.30 5.49
C LYS A 374 -9.34 15.94 4.99
N TYR A 375 -9.21 15.77 3.69
CA TYR A 375 -7.92 15.62 3.01
C TYR A 375 -7.53 16.92 2.29
N SER A 376 -6.41 16.92 1.58
CA SER A 376 -5.91 18.14 0.92
C SER A 376 -6.90 18.77 -0.07
N HIS A 377 -7.61 17.95 -0.85
CA HIS A 377 -8.49 18.41 -1.94
C HIS A 377 -9.94 17.96 -1.82
N VAL A 378 -10.20 16.94 -1.00
CA VAL A 378 -11.50 16.31 -0.84
C VAL A 378 -11.78 16.03 0.64
N MET A 379 -13.04 15.76 0.95
CA MET A 379 -13.49 15.21 2.21
C MET A 379 -14.34 13.97 1.97
N HIS A 380 -14.28 13.01 2.88
CA HIS A 380 -14.98 11.74 2.79
C HIS A 380 -15.73 11.42 4.09
N ILE A 381 -16.80 10.64 3.95
CA ILE A 381 -17.43 9.97 5.10
C ILE A 381 -16.63 8.70 5.38
N VAL A 382 -16.20 8.55 6.62
CA VAL A 382 -15.40 7.41 7.09
C VAL A 382 -16.08 6.75 8.27
N SER A 383 -16.05 5.42 8.30
CA SER A 383 -16.39 4.65 9.49
C SER A 383 -15.25 3.70 9.83
N GLN A 384 -15.23 3.18 11.05
CA GLN A 384 -14.23 2.26 11.55
C GLN A 384 -14.90 1.04 12.16
N VAL A 385 -14.66 -0.11 11.56
CA VAL A 385 -15.13 -1.41 12.02
C VAL A 385 -13.95 -2.19 12.56
N ARG A 386 -14.04 -2.65 13.80
CA ARG A 386 -13.00 -3.47 14.42
C ARG A 386 -13.54 -4.76 15.01
N GLY A 387 -12.65 -5.72 15.23
CA GLY A 387 -12.93 -6.97 15.93
C GLY A 387 -11.65 -7.62 16.39
N HIS A 388 -11.70 -8.30 17.53
CA HIS A 388 -10.56 -9.07 18.05
C HIS A 388 -10.53 -10.45 17.38
N LEU A 389 -9.39 -10.84 16.80
CA LEU A 389 -9.26 -12.09 16.05
C LEU A 389 -9.38 -13.30 16.99
N LEU A 390 -10.14 -14.31 16.55
CA LEU A 390 -10.21 -15.62 17.21
C LEU A 390 -8.81 -16.21 17.41
N PRO A 391 -8.52 -16.89 18.54
CA PRO A 391 -7.16 -17.36 18.88
C PRO A 391 -6.47 -18.21 17.80
N HIS A 392 -7.25 -18.97 17.03
CA HIS A 392 -6.76 -19.87 15.96
C HIS A 392 -6.69 -19.22 14.59
N VAL A 393 -7.15 -17.97 14.43
CA VAL A 393 -7.14 -17.24 13.17
C VAL A 393 -5.78 -16.57 12.99
N SER A 394 -5.13 -16.86 11.87
CA SER A 394 -3.87 -16.22 11.48
C SER A 394 -4.13 -14.88 10.75
N THR A 395 -3.07 -14.08 10.61
CA THR A 395 -3.08 -12.85 9.80
C THR A 395 -3.52 -13.12 8.35
N ILE A 396 -3.11 -14.26 7.78
CA ILE A 396 -3.49 -14.67 6.42
C ILE A 396 -4.99 -15.04 6.34
N ASP A 397 -5.54 -15.68 7.37
CA ASP A 397 -6.97 -15.98 7.41
C ASP A 397 -7.81 -14.70 7.51
N ALA A 398 -7.34 -13.72 8.30
CA ALA A 398 -7.96 -12.40 8.39
C ALA A 398 -7.89 -11.64 7.05
N LEU A 399 -6.74 -11.66 6.36
CA LEU A 399 -6.60 -11.07 5.03
C LEU A 399 -7.59 -11.71 4.03
N ARG A 400 -7.70 -13.04 3.99
CA ARG A 400 -8.67 -13.76 3.13
C ARG A 400 -10.12 -13.38 3.44
N ALA A 401 -10.45 -13.11 4.69
CA ALA A 401 -11.82 -12.79 5.09
C ALA A 401 -12.28 -11.41 4.57
N VAL A 402 -11.36 -10.45 4.45
CA VAL A 402 -11.67 -9.08 4.02
C VAL A 402 -11.42 -8.85 2.52
N PHE A 403 -10.63 -9.71 1.87
CA PHE A 403 -10.24 -9.56 0.47
C PHE A 403 -11.28 -10.12 -0.52
N PRO A 404 -11.45 -9.47 -1.68
CA PRO A 404 -11.09 -8.09 -1.96
C PRO A 404 -12.05 -7.11 -1.27
N ALA A 405 -11.67 -5.81 -1.24
CA ALA A 405 -12.50 -4.79 -0.60
C ALA A 405 -13.86 -4.62 -1.27
N GLY A 406 -14.89 -4.38 -0.46
CA GLY A 406 -16.23 -4.13 -0.95
C GLY A 406 -16.36 -2.85 -1.79
N THR A 407 -15.56 -1.85 -1.46
CA THR A 407 -15.49 -0.54 -2.13
C THR A 407 -14.96 -0.60 -3.56
N VAL A 408 -14.31 -1.70 -3.95
CA VAL A 408 -13.84 -1.95 -5.33
C VAL A 408 -14.53 -3.14 -6.00
N THR A 409 -15.49 -3.78 -5.32
CA THR A 409 -16.28 -4.89 -5.86
C THR A 409 -17.77 -4.55 -5.90
N GLY A 410 -18.45 -4.58 -4.80
CA GLY A 410 -19.87 -4.27 -4.66
C GLY A 410 -20.59 -5.13 -3.63
N ALA A 411 -21.90 -5.07 -3.61
CA ALA A 411 -22.74 -5.76 -2.64
C ALA A 411 -23.95 -6.43 -3.31
N PRO A 412 -24.19 -7.73 -3.10
CA PRO A 412 -23.36 -8.72 -2.39
C PRO A 412 -22.03 -9.00 -3.10
N LYS A 413 -20.94 -9.16 -2.34
CA LYS A 413 -19.56 -9.18 -2.84
C LYS A 413 -19.32 -10.23 -3.94
N VAL A 414 -19.71 -11.50 -3.71
CA VAL A 414 -19.46 -12.60 -4.66
C VAL A 414 -20.20 -12.36 -5.97
N ARG A 415 -21.49 -11.98 -5.91
CA ARG A 415 -22.27 -11.70 -7.11
C ARG A 415 -21.73 -10.49 -7.89
N ALA A 416 -21.31 -9.44 -7.19
CA ALA A 416 -20.67 -8.30 -7.82
C ALA A 416 -19.39 -8.72 -8.56
N MET A 417 -18.55 -9.58 -7.99
CA MET A 417 -17.33 -10.10 -8.64
C MET A 417 -17.65 -10.95 -9.88
N GLU A 418 -18.72 -11.76 -9.87
CA GLU A 418 -19.17 -12.50 -11.05
C GLU A 418 -19.56 -11.54 -12.19
N ILE A 419 -20.33 -10.48 -11.87
CA ILE A 419 -20.75 -9.45 -12.83
C ILE A 419 -19.55 -8.68 -13.36
N ILE A 420 -18.60 -8.32 -12.51
CA ILE A 420 -17.35 -7.67 -12.92
C ILE A 420 -16.60 -8.51 -13.95
N ALA A 421 -16.44 -9.81 -13.69
CA ALA A 421 -15.75 -10.71 -14.61
C ALA A 421 -16.45 -10.80 -15.98
N GLU A 422 -17.80 -10.78 -16.00
CA GLU A 422 -18.57 -10.77 -17.24
C GLU A 422 -18.39 -9.46 -18.04
N LEU A 423 -18.40 -8.30 -17.34
CA LEU A 423 -18.46 -6.99 -18.00
C LEU A 423 -17.10 -6.37 -18.33
N GLU A 424 -16.05 -6.74 -17.60
CA GLU A 424 -14.70 -6.24 -17.87
C GLU A 424 -13.92 -7.10 -18.86
N GLU A 425 -14.23 -8.40 -18.96
CA GLU A 425 -13.66 -9.38 -19.91
C GLU A 425 -12.13 -9.56 -19.81
N ARG A 426 -11.47 -8.87 -18.90
CA ARG A 426 -10.02 -8.90 -18.62
C ARG A 426 -9.75 -8.88 -17.14
N GLY A 427 -8.66 -9.53 -16.74
CA GLY A 427 -8.20 -9.51 -15.36
C GLY A 427 -7.76 -8.10 -14.93
N ARG A 428 -7.99 -7.77 -13.68
CA ARG A 428 -7.65 -6.47 -13.08
C ARG A 428 -6.17 -6.37 -12.73
N GLY A 429 -5.52 -7.51 -12.51
CA GLY A 429 -4.16 -7.55 -11.99
C GLY A 429 -4.04 -6.90 -10.62
N PRO A 430 -3.00 -6.12 -10.35
CA PRO A 430 -2.84 -5.43 -9.07
C PRO A 430 -3.96 -4.46 -8.72
N TYR A 431 -4.65 -3.86 -9.71
CA TYR A 431 -5.78 -2.95 -9.44
C TYR A 431 -6.89 -3.65 -8.67
N ALA A 432 -7.43 -3.01 -7.64
CA ALA A 432 -8.43 -3.55 -6.72
C ALA A 432 -7.94 -4.75 -5.87
N GLY A 433 -6.66 -5.10 -5.98
CA GLY A 433 -5.95 -5.96 -5.06
C GLY A 433 -5.48 -5.21 -3.81
N CYS A 434 -4.43 -5.69 -3.16
CA CYS A 434 -3.87 -5.02 -1.99
C CYS A 434 -2.34 -5.01 -1.99
N ILE A 435 -1.76 -4.01 -1.34
CA ILE A 435 -0.31 -3.85 -1.14
C ILE A 435 -0.01 -3.39 0.28
N GLY A 436 1.09 -3.87 0.85
CA GLY A 436 1.48 -3.50 2.20
C GLY A 436 2.46 -4.47 2.81
N TYR A 437 2.38 -4.65 4.12
CA TYR A 437 3.24 -5.58 4.85
C TYR A 437 2.46 -6.55 5.74
N LEU A 438 3.08 -7.71 5.96
CA LEU A 438 2.69 -8.79 6.86
C LEU A 438 3.84 -8.99 7.85
N GLY A 439 3.66 -8.59 9.10
CA GLY A 439 4.67 -8.74 10.15
C GLY A 439 4.76 -10.18 10.66
N ASP A 440 5.97 -10.60 11.00
CA ASP A 440 6.21 -11.90 11.65
C ASP A 440 5.61 -11.96 13.08
N ASP A 441 5.32 -10.80 13.67
CA ASP A 441 4.60 -10.63 14.95
C ASP A 441 3.07 -10.73 14.82
N GLY A 442 2.57 -10.98 13.61
CA GLY A 442 1.14 -11.04 13.31
C GLY A 442 0.48 -9.69 13.02
N ASN A 443 1.23 -8.58 13.08
CA ASN A 443 0.75 -7.29 12.61
C ASN A 443 0.61 -7.27 11.08
N MET A 444 -0.29 -6.46 10.57
CA MET A 444 -0.54 -6.29 9.15
C MET A 444 -0.99 -4.85 8.87
N ASP A 445 -0.56 -4.31 7.75
CA ASP A 445 -1.14 -3.07 7.20
C ASP A 445 -1.16 -3.15 5.68
N MET A 446 -2.36 -3.28 5.10
CA MET A 446 -2.57 -3.47 3.67
C MET A 446 -3.49 -2.38 3.13
N ALA A 447 -3.05 -1.67 2.12
CA ALA A 447 -3.85 -0.71 1.36
C ALA A 447 -4.51 -1.38 0.15
N ILE A 448 -5.66 -0.84 -0.29
CA ILE A 448 -6.27 -1.23 -1.56
C ILE A 448 -5.44 -0.62 -2.69
N VAL A 449 -5.15 -1.41 -3.73
CA VAL A 449 -4.43 -0.90 -4.91
C VAL A 449 -5.41 -0.16 -5.82
N ILE A 450 -5.61 1.11 -5.50
CA ILE A 450 -6.35 2.10 -6.30
C ILE A 450 -5.52 3.37 -6.39
N ARG A 451 -5.86 4.26 -7.32
CA ARG A 451 -5.06 5.47 -7.58
C ARG A 451 -3.58 5.12 -7.79
N THR A 452 -3.33 4.09 -8.60
CA THR A 452 -2.04 3.45 -8.78
C THR A 452 -1.68 3.39 -10.26
N LEU A 453 -0.42 3.65 -10.54
CA LEU A 453 0.21 3.44 -11.84
C LEU A 453 0.97 2.12 -11.80
N LEU A 454 0.73 1.27 -12.79
CA LEU A 454 1.44 0.02 -13.03
C LEU A 454 2.49 0.28 -14.12
N CYS A 455 3.77 0.12 -13.78
CA CYS A 455 4.88 0.34 -14.69
C CYS A 455 5.54 -0.99 -15.01
N SER A 456 5.54 -1.42 -16.27
CA SER A 456 6.14 -2.68 -16.70
C SER A 456 6.46 -2.65 -18.20
N GLY A 457 7.63 -3.19 -18.61
CA GLY A 457 7.99 -3.36 -20.01
C GLY A 457 7.97 -2.09 -20.86
N GLY A 458 8.27 -0.93 -20.29
CA GLY A 458 8.19 0.35 -21.00
C GLY A 458 6.76 0.89 -21.19
N ALA A 459 5.78 0.28 -20.54
CA ALA A 459 4.40 0.74 -20.52
C ALA A 459 3.99 1.21 -19.12
N LEU A 460 3.03 2.14 -19.10
CA LEU A 460 2.37 2.64 -17.92
C LEU A 460 0.87 2.41 -18.06
N THR A 461 0.28 1.75 -17.09
CA THR A 461 -1.16 1.49 -17.04
C THR A 461 -1.77 2.15 -15.79
N VAL A 462 -2.91 2.81 -15.98
CA VAL A 462 -3.79 3.29 -14.90
C VAL A 462 -5.12 2.62 -15.04
N GLN A 463 -5.69 2.08 -13.95
CA GLN A 463 -7.04 1.57 -13.93
C GLN A 463 -7.89 2.37 -12.92
N ALA A 464 -9.11 2.71 -13.33
CA ALA A 464 -10.04 3.45 -12.50
C ALA A 464 -11.47 2.92 -12.70
N GLY A 465 -12.22 2.84 -11.60
CA GLY A 465 -13.59 2.36 -11.59
C GLY A 465 -14.57 3.34 -10.95
N ALA A 466 -15.84 3.12 -11.23
CA ALA A 466 -16.97 3.81 -10.63
C ALA A 466 -17.96 2.81 -10.02
N GLY A 467 -18.55 3.17 -8.89
CA GLY A 467 -19.58 2.39 -8.21
C GLY A 467 -20.95 2.58 -8.86
N ILE A 468 -21.41 1.57 -9.57
CA ILE A 468 -22.68 1.61 -10.31
C ILE A 468 -23.83 1.24 -9.38
N VAL A 469 -24.82 2.11 -9.29
CA VAL A 469 -26.07 1.95 -8.57
C VAL A 469 -27.26 2.19 -9.50
N HIS A 470 -28.49 1.95 -9.04
CA HIS A 470 -29.70 2.07 -9.85
C HIS A 470 -29.80 3.42 -10.59
N ASN A 471 -29.45 4.51 -9.95
CA ASN A 471 -29.56 5.87 -10.51
C ASN A 471 -28.30 6.36 -11.24
N SER A 472 -27.27 5.51 -11.40
CA SER A 472 -26.06 5.85 -12.15
C SER A 472 -26.35 6.19 -13.60
N GLU A 473 -25.65 7.18 -14.14
CA GLU A 473 -25.74 7.57 -15.54
C GLU A 473 -24.46 7.19 -16.29
N PRO A 474 -24.53 6.34 -17.35
CA PRO A 474 -23.34 5.78 -18.00
C PRO A 474 -22.28 6.81 -18.40
N VAL A 475 -22.71 7.94 -18.98
CA VAL A 475 -21.80 9.02 -19.39
C VAL A 475 -21.11 9.68 -18.20
N MET A 476 -21.82 9.83 -17.06
CA MET A 476 -21.26 10.44 -15.86
C MET A 476 -20.24 9.50 -15.18
N GLU A 477 -20.56 8.20 -15.11
CA GLU A 477 -19.65 7.20 -14.55
C GLU A 477 -18.38 7.05 -15.41
N GLN A 478 -18.51 7.11 -16.73
CA GLN A 478 -17.37 7.14 -17.64
C GLN A 478 -16.50 8.39 -17.38
N ALA A 479 -17.10 9.55 -17.25
CA ALA A 479 -16.39 10.79 -16.96
C ALA A 479 -15.67 10.73 -15.60
N GLU A 480 -16.26 10.09 -14.59
CA GLU A 480 -15.66 9.88 -13.26
C GLU A 480 -14.37 9.06 -13.35
N THR A 481 -14.38 7.93 -14.08
CA THR A 481 -13.17 7.11 -14.25
C THR A 481 -12.06 7.87 -14.97
N VAL A 482 -12.39 8.66 -15.98
CA VAL A 482 -11.44 9.53 -16.68
C VAL A 482 -10.83 10.58 -15.72
N HIS A 483 -11.66 11.20 -14.87
CA HIS A 483 -11.16 12.16 -13.87
C HIS A 483 -10.21 11.51 -12.86
N LYS A 484 -10.55 10.30 -12.38
CA LYS A 484 -9.69 9.52 -11.47
C LYS A 484 -8.33 9.19 -12.11
N ALA A 485 -8.32 8.83 -13.38
CA ALA A 485 -7.08 8.58 -14.12
C ALA A 485 -6.26 9.86 -14.35
N LYS A 486 -6.90 10.97 -14.75
CA LYS A 486 -6.22 12.26 -15.01
C LYS A 486 -5.42 12.78 -13.83
N ALA A 487 -5.89 12.57 -12.59
CA ALA A 487 -5.19 13.00 -11.39
C ALA A 487 -3.80 12.33 -11.26
N LEU A 488 -3.72 11.04 -11.62
CA LEU A 488 -2.45 10.29 -11.64
C LEU A 488 -1.55 10.72 -12.81
N LEU A 489 -2.15 10.92 -13.97
CA LEU A 489 -1.42 11.31 -15.17
C LEU A 489 -0.81 12.71 -15.08
N ALA A 490 -1.37 13.58 -14.25
CA ALA A 490 -0.76 14.87 -13.93
C ALA A 490 0.62 14.69 -13.27
N ALA A 491 0.81 13.67 -12.42
CA ALA A 491 2.10 13.36 -11.83
C ALA A 491 3.11 12.89 -12.89
N VAL A 492 2.68 12.07 -13.85
CA VAL A 492 3.52 11.61 -14.96
C VAL A 492 3.97 12.80 -15.81
N PHE A 493 3.05 13.67 -16.18
CA PHE A 493 3.36 14.87 -16.95
C PHE A 493 4.36 15.78 -16.23
N ARG A 494 4.17 16.03 -14.92
CA ARG A 494 5.09 16.85 -14.13
C ARG A 494 6.47 16.22 -14.01
N ALA A 495 6.53 14.89 -13.81
CA ALA A 495 7.79 14.17 -13.74
C ALA A 495 8.59 14.27 -15.06
N GLN A 496 7.91 14.25 -16.21
CA GLN A 496 8.56 14.45 -17.52
C GLN A 496 9.08 15.90 -17.73
N CYS A 497 8.38 16.88 -17.16
CA CYS A 497 8.78 18.28 -17.28
C CYS A 497 9.93 18.66 -16.32
N ARG A 498 10.31 17.81 -15.38
CA ARG A 498 11.45 18.07 -14.49
C ARG A 498 12.77 18.06 -15.26
N PRO A 499 13.62 19.07 -15.07
CA PRO A 499 14.98 19.04 -15.61
C PRO A 499 15.73 17.86 -14.99
N GLY A 500 16.04 16.81 -15.76
CA GLY A 500 16.82 15.65 -15.30
C GLY A 500 16.17 14.27 -15.51
N ALA A 501 14.91 14.20 -15.92
CA ALA A 501 14.17 12.92 -16.04
C ALA A 501 14.42 12.13 -17.35
N GLY A 502 15.38 12.53 -18.19
CA GLY A 502 15.71 11.81 -19.43
C GLY A 502 16.63 10.62 -19.18
N GLY A 503 16.11 9.40 -19.37
CA GLY A 503 16.78 8.14 -19.15
C GLY A 503 18.08 7.97 -19.93
N GLY A 504 19.07 7.38 -19.29
CA GLY A 504 20.22 6.78 -19.93
C GLY A 504 19.78 5.51 -20.63
N GLY A 505 19.44 5.63 -21.91
CA GLY A 505 19.41 4.48 -22.79
C GLY A 505 20.86 4.14 -23.17
N ARG A 506 21.33 2.96 -22.76
CA ARG A 506 22.13 1.97 -23.51
C ARG A 506 22.29 0.73 -22.68
#